data_f141c602da5ff64e884ed6dee24eac00
#
_entry.id   f141c602da5ff64e884ed6dee24eac00
#
_cell.length_a   1.000
_cell.length_b   1.000
_cell.length_c   1.000
_cell.angle_alpha   90.00
_cell.angle_beta   90.00
_cell.angle_gamma   90.00
#
_symmetry.space_group_name_H-M   'P 1'
#
loop_
_entity.id
_entity.type
_entity.pdbx_description
1 polymer ?
#
loop_
_entity_poly.entity_id
_entity_poly.type
_entity_poly.pdbx_seq_one_letter_code
_entity_poly.pdbx_strand_id
1 'polypeptide(L)'
;MSPQPNIFPALRYEDAPAAIDWLVNAFGFEKQAVFANPDGSIAHAQLQLGPAVVGLSSAHKIPGNPWSEVKQGIYVHVADVDALHARAVAAGATIIMPLKDMEYGSRECGMRDIDGHLWGFGTYDMDAPSADPAVFPEIHYKNGAAARDFLRDAFGFKMILEVPGPNGSISHAEMALGDGIFMFGSAAGDEQIWQGQTHATNVYVADPDAHFVRAKGHGAKIINEPCNTPWGSRGYAARDLEGFIWGFSTYRPKC
;
A
#
# COMPACT_ATOMS: atom_id res chain seq x y z
N MET A 1 20.08 9.87 -10.65
CA MET A 1 18.96 10.27 -9.79
C MET A 1 19.15 9.51 -8.49
N SER A 2 18.97 10.16 -7.35
CA SER A 2 18.94 9.44 -6.07
C SER A 2 17.78 8.44 -6.08
N PRO A 3 17.94 7.23 -5.52
CA PRO A 3 16.86 6.28 -5.41
C PRO A 3 15.72 6.91 -4.60
N GLN A 4 14.48 6.71 -5.06
CA GLN A 4 13.28 7.21 -4.39
C GLN A 4 12.28 6.06 -4.23
N PRO A 5 11.58 5.95 -3.09
CA PRO A 5 10.48 5.02 -2.96
C PRO A 5 9.48 5.25 -4.09
N ASN A 6 9.05 4.16 -4.72
CA ASN A 6 8.16 4.22 -5.87
C ASN A 6 6.92 3.35 -5.72
N ILE A 7 6.66 2.82 -4.52
CA ILE A 7 5.47 2.02 -4.20
C ILE A 7 4.71 2.69 -3.06
N PHE A 8 3.45 3.01 -3.31
CA PHE A 8 2.62 3.79 -2.40
C PHE A 8 1.25 3.11 -2.21
N PRO A 9 0.76 2.95 -0.97
CA PRO A 9 -0.63 2.61 -0.73
C PRO A 9 -1.54 3.70 -1.30
N ALA A 10 -2.64 3.30 -1.93
CA ALA A 10 -3.69 4.17 -2.40
C ALA A 10 -4.99 3.83 -1.67
N LEU A 11 -5.37 4.64 -0.69
CA LEU A 11 -6.49 4.40 0.21
C LEU A 11 -7.73 5.18 -0.24
N ARG A 12 -8.91 4.59 -0.07
CA ARG A 12 -10.18 5.24 -0.40
C ARG A 12 -11.10 5.23 0.79
N TYR A 13 -11.43 6.42 1.26
CA TYR A 13 -12.28 6.66 2.42
C TYR A 13 -13.67 7.15 2.00
N GLU A 14 -14.72 6.67 2.65
CA GLU A 14 -16.07 7.19 2.46
C GLU A 14 -16.13 8.67 2.87
N ASP A 15 -15.48 9.03 3.98
CA ASP A 15 -15.30 10.41 4.43
C ASP A 15 -13.80 10.75 4.48
N ALA A 16 -13.20 11.02 3.30
CA ALA A 16 -11.79 11.34 3.22
C ALA A 16 -11.38 12.62 3.96
N PRO A 17 -12.17 13.73 3.99
CA PRO A 17 -11.86 14.87 4.83
C PRO A 17 -11.69 14.50 6.31
N ALA A 18 -12.67 13.78 6.89
CA ALA A 18 -12.59 13.33 8.27
C ALA A 18 -11.43 12.34 8.50
N ALA A 19 -11.18 11.44 7.54
CA ALA A 19 -10.06 10.50 7.59
C ALA A 19 -8.71 11.22 7.62
N ILE A 20 -8.50 12.25 6.79
CA ILE A 20 -7.28 13.06 6.77
C ILE A 20 -7.04 13.68 8.15
N ASP A 21 -8.04 14.34 8.71
CA ASP A 21 -7.90 15.00 10.02
C ASP A 21 -7.63 13.98 11.13
N TRP A 22 -8.29 12.82 11.08
CA TRP A 22 -8.05 11.76 12.04
C TRP A 22 -6.64 11.16 11.92
N LEU A 23 -6.16 10.85 10.70
CA LEU A 23 -4.81 10.32 10.46
C LEU A 23 -3.72 11.30 10.93
N VAL A 24 -3.92 12.60 10.73
CA VAL A 24 -3.04 13.65 11.26
C VAL A 24 -3.02 13.60 12.79
N ASN A 25 -4.17 13.55 13.44
CA ASN A 25 -4.26 13.59 14.90
C ASN A 25 -3.83 12.27 15.55
N ALA A 26 -4.30 11.11 15.06
CA ALA A 26 -4.10 9.81 15.67
C ALA A 26 -2.74 9.19 15.31
N PHE A 27 -2.40 9.17 14.01
CA PHE A 27 -1.17 8.52 13.54
C PHE A 27 -0.02 9.50 13.29
N GLY A 28 -0.25 10.79 13.43
CA GLY A 28 0.83 11.78 13.32
C GLY A 28 1.25 12.12 11.90
N PHE A 29 0.43 11.80 10.92
CA PHE A 29 0.68 12.23 9.57
C PHE A 29 0.65 13.75 9.43
N GLU A 30 1.37 14.27 8.44
CA GLU A 30 1.33 15.64 7.99
C GLU A 30 0.71 15.72 6.60
N LYS A 31 -0.07 16.77 6.33
CA LYS A 31 -0.64 17.01 4.99
C LYS A 31 0.46 17.53 4.07
N GLN A 32 0.86 16.73 3.07
CA GLN A 32 1.81 17.15 2.04
C GLN A 32 1.09 17.85 0.89
N ALA A 33 0.01 17.25 0.40
CA ALA A 33 -0.85 17.82 -0.64
C ALA A 33 -2.30 17.41 -0.40
N VAL A 34 -3.26 18.30 -0.71
CA VAL A 34 -4.69 18.00 -0.66
C VAL A 34 -5.38 18.74 -1.80
N PHE A 35 -6.02 17.97 -2.69
CA PHE A 35 -6.79 18.48 -3.82
C PHE A 35 -8.26 18.11 -3.62
N ALA A 36 -9.05 19.10 -3.27
CA ALA A 36 -10.50 18.92 -3.06
C ALA A 36 -11.29 19.18 -4.35
N ASN A 37 -12.37 18.44 -4.52
CA ASN A 37 -13.39 18.72 -5.52
C ASN A 37 -14.29 19.87 -5.07
N PRO A 38 -15.06 20.49 -5.99
CA PRO A 38 -16.00 21.56 -5.63
C PRO A 38 -17.08 21.16 -4.61
N ASP A 39 -17.40 19.88 -4.51
CA ASP A 39 -18.36 19.31 -3.53
C ASP A 39 -17.74 19.04 -2.15
N GLY A 40 -16.46 19.35 -1.96
CA GLY A 40 -15.71 19.12 -0.73
C GLY A 40 -15.14 17.71 -0.58
N SER A 41 -15.42 16.80 -1.49
CA SER A 41 -14.76 15.49 -1.52
C SER A 41 -13.28 15.63 -1.92
N ILE A 42 -12.47 14.64 -1.63
CA ILE A 42 -11.04 14.65 -1.92
C ILE A 42 -10.79 13.91 -3.24
N ALA A 43 -10.32 14.64 -4.25
CA ALA A 43 -9.87 14.06 -5.51
C ALA A 43 -8.57 13.25 -5.30
N HIS A 44 -7.60 13.86 -4.59
CA HIS A 44 -6.32 13.25 -4.24
C HIS A 44 -5.74 13.94 -3.02
N ALA A 45 -5.11 13.19 -2.13
CA ALA A 45 -4.28 13.73 -1.07
C ALA A 45 -3.04 12.87 -0.85
N GLN A 46 -1.98 13.51 -0.39
CA GLN A 46 -0.75 12.88 0.04
C GLN A 46 -0.53 13.22 1.51
N LEU A 47 -0.38 12.19 2.33
CA LEU A 47 -0.04 12.32 3.74
C LEU A 47 1.33 11.72 3.99
N GLN A 48 2.13 12.41 4.80
CA GLN A 48 3.51 12.05 5.11
C GLN A 48 3.68 11.75 6.60
N LEU A 49 4.39 10.68 6.93
CA LEU A 49 4.85 10.38 8.29
C LEU A 49 6.35 10.05 8.24
N GLY A 50 7.21 10.99 8.65
CA GLY A 50 8.63 10.87 8.40
C GLY A 50 8.91 10.71 6.91
N PRO A 51 9.66 9.69 6.47
CA PRO A 51 9.88 9.42 5.05
C PRO A 51 8.74 8.66 4.35
N ALA A 52 7.73 8.17 5.08
CA ALA A 52 6.61 7.44 4.50
C ALA A 52 5.57 8.38 3.88
N VAL A 53 5.13 8.09 2.65
CA VAL A 53 4.05 8.81 1.97
C VAL A 53 2.94 7.84 1.61
N VAL A 54 1.70 8.23 1.85
CA VAL A 54 0.50 7.49 1.44
C VAL A 54 -0.41 8.39 0.62
N GLY A 55 -0.98 7.82 -0.45
CA GLY A 55 -2.01 8.47 -1.24
C GLY A 55 -3.40 8.13 -0.72
N LEU A 56 -4.33 9.08 -0.77
CA LEU A 56 -5.71 8.81 -0.47
C LEU A 56 -6.69 9.68 -1.27
N SER A 57 -7.93 9.22 -1.37
CA SER A 57 -9.02 9.93 -2.03
C SER A 57 -10.37 9.57 -1.41
N SER A 58 -11.40 10.35 -1.74
CA SER A 58 -12.78 9.97 -1.42
C SER A 58 -13.23 8.77 -2.26
N ALA A 59 -13.99 7.88 -1.64
CA ALA A 59 -14.61 6.73 -2.29
C ALA A 59 -15.86 7.18 -3.06
N HIS A 60 -15.71 7.48 -4.33
CA HIS A 60 -16.84 7.74 -5.21
C HIS A 60 -17.29 6.43 -5.88
N LYS A 61 -18.54 6.04 -5.69
CA LYS A 61 -19.15 4.93 -6.42
C LYS A 61 -19.47 5.37 -7.84
N ILE A 62 -18.52 5.21 -8.74
CA ILE A 62 -18.70 5.51 -10.15
C ILE A 62 -19.00 4.17 -10.86
N PRO A 63 -20.20 3.97 -11.40
CA PRO A 63 -20.55 2.74 -12.10
C PRO A 63 -19.54 2.44 -13.22
N GLY A 64 -19.01 1.22 -13.24
CA GLY A 64 -18.02 0.79 -14.24
C GLY A 64 -16.60 1.27 -13.98
N ASN A 65 -16.33 1.97 -12.88
CA ASN A 65 -14.96 2.29 -12.46
C ASN A 65 -14.46 1.23 -11.45
N PRO A 66 -13.52 0.35 -11.85
CA PRO A 66 -13.02 -0.71 -10.96
C PRO A 66 -12.37 -0.19 -9.67
N TRP A 67 -11.82 1.01 -9.71
CA TRP A 67 -11.24 1.63 -8.52
C TRP A 67 -12.29 1.97 -7.45
N SER A 68 -13.53 2.20 -7.85
CA SER A 68 -14.61 2.48 -6.90
C SER A 68 -15.13 1.23 -6.16
N GLU A 69 -14.69 0.04 -6.58
CA GLU A 69 -15.09 -1.23 -5.98
C GLU A 69 -14.16 -1.69 -4.86
N VAL A 70 -13.01 -1.04 -4.70
CA VAL A 70 -11.99 -1.41 -3.70
C VAL A 70 -11.64 -0.25 -2.79
N LYS A 71 -11.39 -0.57 -1.53
CA LYS A 71 -10.95 0.41 -0.53
C LYS A 71 -9.47 0.75 -0.63
N GLN A 72 -8.64 -0.19 -1.07
CA GLN A 72 -7.20 -0.03 -1.15
C GLN A 72 -6.65 -0.65 -2.43
N GLY A 73 -5.72 0.05 -3.06
CA GLY A 73 -4.87 -0.43 -4.13
C GLY A 73 -3.43 -0.03 -3.87
N ILE A 74 -2.55 -0.36 -4.80
CA ILE A 74 -1.14 0.01 -4.76
C ILE A 74 -0.84 0.81 -6.03
N TYR A 75 -0.22 1.97 -5.87
CA TYR A 75 0.36 2.74 -6.97
C TYR A 75 1.87 2.54 -7.00
N VAL A 76 2.40 2.33 -8.19
CA VAL A 76 3.83 2.15 -8.42
C VAL A 76 4.30 3.19 -9.45
N HIS A 77 5.19 4.06 -9.04
CA HIS A 77 5.88 4.95 -9.95
C HIS A 77 6.91 4.16 -10.78
N VAL A 78 6.84 4.27 -12.08
CA VAL A 78 7.75 3.61 -13.01
C VAL A 78 8.19 4.58 -14.10
N ALA A 79 9.46 4.53 -14.48
CA ALA A 79 10.00 5.40 -15.53
C ALA A 79 9.48 5.03 -16.93
N ASP A 80 9.21 3.76 -17.19
CA ASP A 80 8.73 3.24 -18.48
C ASP A 80 7.46 2.39 -18.27
N VAL A 81 6.32 3.08 -18.23
CA VAL A 81 5.03 2.43 -18.03
C VAL A 81 4.56 1.67 -19.28
N ASP A 82 5.01 2.07 -20.48
CA ASP A 82 4.68 1.39 -21.74
C ASP A 82 5.30 -0.01 -21.78
N ALA A 83 6.58 -0.13 -21.43
CA ALA A 83 7.27 -1.42 -21.37
C ALA A 83 6.69 -2.32 -20.27
N LEU A 84 6.36 -1.76 -19.09
CA LEU A 84 5.69 -2.51 -18.02
C LEU A 84 4.32 -3.03 -18.49
N HIS A 85 3.49 -2.17 -19.10
CA HIS A 85 2.18 -2.53 -19.62
C HIS A 85 2.27 -3.67 -20.65
N ALA A 86 3.19 -3.57 -21.62
CA ALA A 86 3.37 -4.59 -22.63
C ALA A 86 3.73 -5.97 -22.03
N ARG A 87 4.65 -5.97 -21.05
CA ARG A 87 5.05 -7.18 -20.33
C ARG A 87 3.89 -7.78 -19.52
N ALA A 88 3.15 -6.93 -18.79
CA ALA A 88 2.02 -7.37 -17.98
C ALA A 88 0.91 -8.00 -18.83
N VAL A 89 0.59 -7.38 -19.99
CA VAL A 89 -0.36 -7.94 -20.97
C VAL A 89 0.11 -9.31 -21.47
N ALA A 90 1.38 -9.43 -21.84
CA ALA A 90 1.95 -10.69 -22.32
C ALA A 90 1.92 -11.79 -21.23
N ALA A 91 2.01 -11.43 -19.95
CA ALA A 91 1.91 -12.34 -18.81
C ALA A 91 0.46 -12.59 -18.33
N GLY A 92 -0.54 -12.03 -19.00
CA GLY A 92 -1.95 -12.28 -18.72
C GLY A 92 -2.59 -11.42 -17.63
N ALA A 93 -2.01 -10.27 -17.30
CA ALA A 93 -2.62 -9.31 -16.39
C ALA A 93 -3.96 -8.77 -16.96
N THR A 94 -4.95 -8.61 -16.11
CA THR A 94 -6.23 -8.03 -16.52
C THR A 94 -6.15 -6.52 -16.49
N ILE A 95 -6.27 -5.89 -17.68
CA ILE A 95 -6.26 -4.43 -17.80
C ILE A 95 -7.61 -3.85 -17.38
N ILE A 96 -7.61 -2.92 -16.43
CA ILE A 96 -8.82 -2.21 -15.94
C ILE A 96 -8.85 -0.75 -16.37
N MET A 97 -7.67 -0.14 -16.55
CA MET A 97 -7.50 1.18 -17.13
C MET A 97 -6.44 1.05 -18.22
N PRO A 98 -6.80 1.24 -19.50
CA PRO A 98 -5.84 1.23 -20.59
C PRO A 98 -4.76 2.31 -20.39
N LEU A 99 -3.58 2.04 -20.94
CA LEU A 99 -2.48 3.01 -20.94
C LEU A 99 -2.93 4.33 -21.58
N LYS A 100 -2.81 5.41 -20.83
CA LYS A 100 -3.22 6.75 -21.31
C LYS A 100 -2.44 7.87 -20.63
N ASP A 101 -2.40 9.03 -21.29
CA ASP A 101 -1.89 10.26 -20.72
C ASP A 101 -3.00 10.92 -19.88
N MET A 102 -2.64 11.33 -18.67
CA MET A 102 -3.53 11.99 -17.72
C MET A 102 -3.41 13.51 -17.84
N GLU A 103 -4.50 14.23 -17.53
CA GLU A 103 -4.54 15.70 -17.64
C GLU A 103 -3.50 16.39 -16.74
N TYR A 104 -3.07 15.75 -15.68
CA TYR A 104 -2.02 16.22 -14.76
C TYR A 104 -0.59 15.85 -15.18
N GLY A 105 -0.39 15.41 -16.44
CA GLY A 105 0.93 15.20 -17.05
C GLY A 105 1.59 13.85 -16.78
N SER A 106 0.90 12.92 -16.12
CA SER A 106 1.35 11.55 -15.93
C SER A 106 0.86 10.64 -17.05
N ARG A 107 1.60 9.57 -17.36
CA ARG A 107 1.17 8.47 -18.21
C ARG A 107 0.94 7.25 -17.35
N GLU A 108 -0.28 6.66 -17.39
CA GLU A 108 -0.70 5.66 -16.42
C GLU A 108 -1.48 4.51 -17.02
N CYS A 109 -1.48 3.37 -16.31
CA CYS A 109 -2.39 2.25 -16.55
C CYS A 109 -2.80 1.63 -15.21
N GLY A 110 -3.92 0.89 -15.22
CA GLY A 110 -4.41 0.13 -14.07
C GLY A 110 -4.64 -1.33 -14.44
N MET A 111 -4.29 -2.23 -13.54
CA MET A 111 -4.37 -3.66 -13.76
C MET A 111 -4.87 -4.39 -12.52
N ARG A 112 -5.43 -5.58 -12.73
CA ARG A 112 -5.63 -6.55 -11.66
C ARG A 112 -4.56 -7.63 -11.76
N ASP A 113 -4.09 -8.06 -10.60
CA ASP A 113 -3.24 -9.23 -10.48
C ASP A 113 -4.04 -10.55 -10.51
N ILE A 114 -3.36 -11.67 -10.24
CA ILE A 114 -3.94 -13.01 -10.28
C ILE A 114 -5.11 -13.23 -9.31
N ASP A 115 -5.14 -12.51 -8.17
CA ASP A 115 -6.22 -12.58 -7.18
C ASP A 115 -7.21 -11.42 -7.29
N GLY A 116 -7.00 -10.52 -8.25
CA GLY A 116 -7.88 -9.39 -8.54
C GLY A 116 -7.55 -8.09 -7.77
N HIS A 117 -6.41 -8.02 -7.07
CA HIS A 117 -5.99 -6.79 -6.40
C HIS A 117 -5.63 -5.71 -7.42
N LEU A 118 -5.90 -4.46 -7.07
CA LEU A 118 -5.70 -3.33 -7.96
C LEU A 118 -4.30 -2.73 -7.83
N TRP A 119 -3.65 -2.63 -8.98
CA TRP A 119 -2.35 -1.99 -9.17
C TRP A 119 -2.47 -0.85 -10.19
N GLY A 120 -2.02 0.33 -9.80
CA GLY A 120 -1.79 1.46 -10.69
C GLY A 120 -0.31 1.57 -10.99
N PHE A 121 0.05 1.76 -12.24
CA PHE A 121 1.42 2.03 -12.68
C PHE A 121 1.45 3.31 -13.50
N GLY A 122 2.43 4.16 -13.25
CA GLY A 122 2.53 5.40 -13.99
C GLY A 122 3.77 6.22 -13.67
N THR A 123 3.87 7.36 -14.33
CA THR A 123 4.99 8.30 -14.18
C THR A 123 4.72 9.41 -13.16
N TYR A 124 3.60 9.35 -12.41
CA TYR A 124 3.32 10.29 -11.33
C TYR A 124 4.22 10.00 -10.14
N ASP A 125 5.02 10.98 -9.75
CA ASP A 125 5.90 10.91 -8.59
C ASP A 125 5.20 11.56 -7.38
N MET A 126 5.19 10.85 -6.25
CA MET A 126 4.61 11.36 -4.99
C MET A 126 5.62 12.17 -4.16
N ASP A 127 6.76 12.54 -4.73
CA ASP A 127 7.79 13.38 -4.07
C ASP A 127 8.15 12.90 -2.66
N ALA A 128 8.42 11.59 -2.50
CA ALA A 128 8.81 11.04 -1.22
C ALA A 128 10.10 11.72 -0.69
N PRO A 129 10.13 12.14 0.59
CA PRO A 129 11.19 13.01 1.10
C PRO A 129 12.52 12.30 1.36
N SER A 130 12.57 10.98 1.22
CA SER A 130 13.77 10.17 1.48
C SER A 130 13.89 9.01 0.50
N ALA A 131 15.13 8.65 0.19
CA ALA A 131 15.48 7.47 -0.60
C ALA A 131 15.16 6.14 0.12
N ASP A 132 15.09 6.14 1.45
CA ASP A 132 14.80 4.95 2.23
C ASP A 132 13.29 4.71 2.32
N PRO A 133 12.74 3.62 1.76
CA PRO A 133 11.32 3.29 1.91
C PRO A 133 10.93 3.20 3.39
N ALA A 134 9.79 3.76 3.73
CA ALA A 134 9.26 3.73 5.09
C ALA A 134 7.77 3.37 5.14
N VAL A 135 7.17 3.11 4.00
CA VAL A 135 5.82 2.56 3.87
C VAL A 135 5.89 1.33 2.97
N PHE A 136 5.28 0.24 3.40
CA PHE A 136 5.33 -1.05 2.76
C PHE A 136 3.90 -1.59 2.65
N PRO A 137 3.25 -1.47 1.48
CA PRO A 137 1.97 -2.13 1.24
C PRO A 137 2.11 -3.63 1.41
N GLU A 138 1.10 -4.27 1.95
CA GLU A 138 1.05 -5.71 2.14
C GLU A 138 -0.25 -6.27 1.57
N ILE A 139 -0.17 -7.39 0.86
CA ILE A 139 -1.32 -8.12 0.31
C ILE A 139 -1.26 -9.59 0.77
N HIS A 140 -2.42 -10.14 1.13
CA HIS A 140 -2.58 -11.56 1.37
C HIS A 140 -3.27 -12.23 0.18
N TYR A 141 -2.56 -13.15 -0.46
CA TYR A 141 -3.00 -13.91 -1.62
C TYR A 141 -3.55 -15.28 -1.21
N LYS A 142 -4.55 -15.77 -1.94
CA LYS A 142 -5.05 -17.16 -1.77
C LYS A 142 -3.96 -18.18 -2.03
N ASN A 143 -3.11 -17.92 -3.02
CA ASN A 143 -1.94 -18.73 -3.36
C ASN A 143 -0.71 -17.83 -3.54
N GLY A 144 0.06 -17.65 -2.46
CA GLY A 144 1.24 -16.79 -2.46
C GLY A 144 2.32 -17.22 -3.47
N ALA A 145 2.49 -18.52 -3.70
CA ALA A 145 3.47 -19.03 -4.67
C ALA A 145 3.08 -18.64 -6.12
N ALA A 146 1.81 -18.79 -6.48
CA ALA A 146 1.33 -18.36 -7.79
C ALA A 146 1.39 -16.83 -7.93
N ALA A 147 1.08 -16.09 -6.86
CA ALA A 147 1.19 -14.63 -6.84
C ALA A 147 2.65 -14.17 -7.02
N ARG A 148 3.61 -14.81 -6.34
CA ARG A 148 5.04 -14.54 -6.52
C ARG A 148 5.45 -14.64 -7.99
N ASP A 149 5.09 -15.76 -8.63
CA ASP A 149 5.48 -16.01 -10.02
C ASP A 149 4.82 -15.00 -10.96
N PHE A 150 3.52 -14.72 -10.76
CA PHE A 150 2.82 -13.69 -11.53
C PHE A 150 3.43 -12.29 -11.35
N LEU A 151 3.71 -11.85 -10.12
CA LEU A 151 4.31 -10.54 -9.82
C LEU A 151 5.68 -10.38 -10.47
N ARG A 152 6.49 -11.47 -10.47
CA ARG A 152 7.76 -11.49 -11.17
C ARG A 152 7.57 -11.34 -12.69
N ASP A 153 6.71 -12.16 -13.28
CA ASP A 153 6.61 -12.30 -14.73
C ASP A 153 5.81 -11.16 -15.36
N ALA A 154 4.71 -10.74 -14.72
CA ALA A 154 3.85 -9.67 -15.21
C ALA A 154 4.40 -8.27 -14.85
N PHE A 155 4.70 -8.04 -13.58
CA PHE A 155 5.04 -6.69 -13.09
C PHE A 155 6.55 -6.45 -12.97
N GLY A 156 7.36 -7.51 -13.01
CA GLY A 156 8.82 -7.41 -12.97
C GLY A 156 9.39 -7.23 -11.59
N PHE A 157 8.64 -7.60 -10.56
CA PHE A 157 9.16 -7.62 -9.22
C PHE A 157 10.30 -8.64 -9.05
N LYS A 158 11.26 -8.31 -8.20
CA LYS A 158 12.36 -9.19 -7.80
C LYS A 158 12.16 -9.63 -6.36
N MET A 159 12.34 -10.93 -6.10
CA MET A 159 12.30 -11.47 -4.74
C MET A 159 13.49 -10.96 -3.92
N ILE A 160 13.20 -10.47 -2.71
CA ILE A 160 14.21 -10.09 -1.69
C ILE A 160 14.25 -11.16 -0.60
N LEU A 161 13.09 -11.49 -0.05
CA LEU A 161 12.93 -12.43 1.06
C LEU A 161 11.71 -13.31 0.84
N GLU A 162 11.84 -14.60 1.11
CA GLU A 162 10.71 -15.52 1.17
C GLU A 162 10.83 -16.38 2.43
N VAL A 163 9.81 -16.35 3.28
CA VAL A 163 9.68 -17.21 4.45
C VAL A 163 8.61 -18.25 4.13
N PRO A 164 8.99 -19.53 3.99
CA PRO A 164 8.03 -20.58 3.69
C PRO A 164 7.06 -20.79 4.85
N GLY A 165 5.81 -21.05 4.50
CA GLY A 165 4.76 -21.46 5.40
C GLY A 165 4.43 -22.96 5.30
N PRO A 166 3.45 -23.44 6.07
CA PRO A 166 3.02 -24.82 6.01
C PRO A 166 2.39 -25.15 4.63
N ASN A 167 2.51 -26.44 4.22
CA ASN A 167 1.88 -26.95 3.01
C ASN A 167 2.21 -26.21 1.70
N GLY A 168 3.42 -25.64 1.60
CA GLY A 168 3.86 -24.87 0.44
C GLY A 168 3.28 -23.46 0.33
N SER A 169 2.64 -22.97 1.38
CA SER A 169 2.26 -21.56 1.48
C SER A 169 3.48 -20.67 1.70
N ILE A 170 3.30 -19.37 1.55
CA ILE A 170 4.29 -18.35 1.91
C ILE A 170 3.79 -17.65 3.18
N SER A 171 4.54 -17.75 4.27
CA SER A 171 4.19 -17.05 5.50
C SER A 171 4.43 -15.55 5.41
N HIS A 172 5.52 -15.17 4.74
CA HIS A 172 5.88 -13.78 4.47
C HIS A 172 6.83 -13.71 3.28
N ALA A 173 6.67 -12.71 2.45
CA ALA A 173 7.61 -12.41 1.37
C ALA A 173 7.74 -10.91 1.16
N GLU A 174 8.88 -10.52 0.62
CA GLU A 174 9.22 -9.17 0.23
C GLU A 174 9.71 -9.18 -1.21
N MET A 175 9.15 -8.31 -2.03
CA MET A 175 9.59 -8.12 -3.41
C MET A 175 9.86 -6.65 -3.69
N ALA A 176 10.87 -6.38 -4.51
CA ALA A 176 11.23 -5.04 -4.95
C ALA A 176 10.90 -4.80 -6.42
N LEU A 177 10.50 -3.56 -6.73
CA LEU A 177 10.49 -3.00 -8.08
C LEU A 177 11.11 -1.61 -8.02
N GLY A 178 12.30 -1.45 -8.61
CA GLY A 178 13.14 -0.27 -8.36
C GLY A 178 13.53 -0.20 -6.90
N ASP A 179 13.32 0.94 -6.28
CA ASP A 179 13.63 1.19 -4.86
C ASP A 179 12.43 0.95 -3.93
N GLY A 180 11.25 0.65 -4.48
CA GLY A 180 10.06 0.32 -3.71
C GLY A 180 10.03 -1.14 -3.29
N ILE A 181 9.52 -1.37 -2.08
CA ILE A 181 9.35 -2.70 -1.51
C ILE A 181 7.87 -2.93 -1.19
N PHE A 182 7.42 -4.11 -1.53
CA PHE A 182 6.10 -4.61 -1.29
C PHE A 182 6.17 -5.93 -0.54
N MET A 183 5.26 -6.12 0.42
CA MET A 183 5.17 -7.33 1.24
C MET A 183 3.97 -8.16 0.84
N PHE A 184 4.06 -9.48 0.96
CA PHE A 184 2.91 -10.35 0.79
C PHE A 184 3.05 -11.66 1.55
N GLY A 185 1.91 -12.33 1.73
CA GLY A 185 1.83 -13.66 2.30
C GLY A 185 0.67 -14.46 1.69
N SER A 186 0.64 -15.75 1.96
CA SER A 186 -0.55 -16.55 1.70
C SER A 186 -1.61 -16.27 2.76
N ALA A 187 -2.86 -16.15 2.36
CA ALA A 187 -3.99 -16.01 3.28
C ALA A 187 -4.11 -17.29 4.12
N ALA A 188 -3.47 -17.32 5.26
CA ALA A 188 -3.58 -18.39 6.24
C ALA A 188 -4.54 -17.94 7.31
N GLY A 189 -5.80 -18.38 7.24
CA GLY A 189 -6.71 -18.68 8.35
C GLY A 189 -6.88 -17.69 9.52
N ASP A 190 -6.18 -16.59 9.60
CA ASP A 190 -6.37 -15.61 10.66
C ASP A 190 -7.42 -14.56 10.28
N GLU A 191 -8.65 -15.05 10.07
CA GLU A 191 -9.80 -14.21 9.74
C GLU A 191 -10.09 -13.15 10.80
N GLN A 192 -9.61 -13.32 12.03
CA GLN A 192 -9.86 -12.35 13.12
C GLN A 192 -9.10 -11.04 12.90
N ILE A 193 -7.85 -11.10 12.44
CA ILE A 193 -7.05 -9.91 12.16
C ILE A 193 -7.51 -9.25 10.86
N TRP A 194 -7.65 -10.04 9.80
CA TRP A 194 -7.91 -9.52 8.46
C TRP A 194 -9.38 -9.19 8.20
N GLN A 195 -10.32 -9.90 8.83
CA GLN A 195 -11.78 -9.67 8.73
C GLN A 195 -12.25 -9.49 7.27
N GLY A 196 -11.75 -10.36 6.38
CA GLY A 196 -12.05 -10.29 4.94
C GLY A 196 -11.27 -9.23 4.15
N GLN A 197 -10.39 -8.47 4.79
CA GLN A 197 -9.46 -7.58 4.10
C GLN A 197 -8.23 -8.36 3.63
N THR A 198 -7.70 -7.98 2.48
CA THR A 198 -6.49 -8.58 1.91
C THR A 198 -5.30 -7.64 1.93
N HIS A 199 -5.48 -6.40 2.36
CA HIS A 199 -4.47 -5.35 2.35
C HIS A 199 -4.20 -4.79 3.74
N ALA A 200 -2.93 -4.44 3.99
CA ALA A 200 -2.49 -3.62 5.11
C ALA A 200 -1.46 -2.60 4.63
N THR A 201 -1.21 -1.59 5.47
CA THR A 201 -0.16 -0.59 5.25
C THR A 201 0.80 -0.63 6.43
N ASN A 202 2.03 -1.03 6.19
CA ASN A 202 3.09 -1.05 7.20
C ASN A 202 3.94 0.22 7.08
N VAL A 203 4.15 0.90 8.20
CA VAL A 203 4.90 2.16 8.29
C VAL A 203 6.04 2.01 9.28
N TYR A 204 7.22 2.41 8.86
CA TYR A 204 8.35 2.51 9.78
C TYR A 204 8.15 3.68 10.74
N VAL A 205 8.30 3.42 12.01
CA VAL A 205 8.36 4.43 13.07
C VAL A 205 9.52 4.14 14.01
N ALA A 206 10.25 5.17 14.42
CA ALA A 206 11.41 5.00 15.29
C ALA A 206 11.02 4.58 16.72
N ASP A 207 9.87 5.04 17.20
CA ASP A 207 9.34 4.74 18.54
C ASP A 207 7.88 4.26 18.46
N PRO A 208 7.65 2.94 18.28
CA PRO A 208 6.31 2.37 18.22
C PRO A 208 5.51 2.52 19.52
N ASP A 209 6.18 2.61 20.68
CA ASP A 209 5.49 2.75 21.97
C ASP A 209 4.88 4.15 22.12
N ALA A 210 5.63 5.19 21.84
CA ALA A 210 5.12 6.56 21.86
C ALA A 210 4.02 6.75 20.79
N HIS A 211 4.21 6.18 19.60
CA HIS A 211 3.23 6.22 18.52
C HIS A 211 1.92 5.49 18.91
N PHE A 212 2.02 4.33 19.56
CA PHE A 212 0.89 3.57 20.08
C PHE A 212 0.06 4.36 21.09
N VAL A 213 0.72 5.02 22.06
CA VAL A 213 0.03 5.83 23.07
C VAL A 213 -0.78 6.93 22.40
N ARG A 214 -0.21 7.60 21.42
CA ARG A 214 -0.89 8.62 20.62
C ARG A 214 -2.10 8.04 19.88
N ALA A 215 -1.90 6.99 19.10
CA ALA A 215 -2.96 6.36 18.31
C ALA A 215 -4.13 5.88 19.18
N LYS A 216 -3.83 5.21 20.29
CA LYS A 216 -4.83 4.73 21.28
C LYS A 216 -5.59 5.88 21.91
N GLY A 217 -4.89 6.97 22.27
CA GLY A 217 -5.49 8.19 22.82
C GLY A 217 -6.45 8.89 21.88
N HIS A 218 -6.28 8.74 20.57
CA HIS A 218 -7.15 9.27 19.52
C HIS A 218 -8.14 8.24 18.94
N GLY A 219 -8.35 7.11 19.65
CA GLY A 219 -9.43 6.16 19.34
C GLY A 219 -9.13 5.14 18.26
N ALA A 220 -7.86 4.93 17.91
CA ALA A 220 -7.48 3.83 17.03
C ALA A 220 -7.90 2.49 17.66
N LYS A 221 -8.50 1.59 16.86
CA LYS A 221 -8.87 0.25 17.31
C LYS A 221 -7.65 -0.65 17.27
N ILE A 222 -7.07 -0.90 18.43
CA ILE A 222 -5.83 -1.69 18.55
C ILE A 222 -6.10 -3.15 18.18
N ILE A 223 -5.31 -3.70 17.25
CA ILE A 223 -5.29 -5.11 16.86
C ILE A 223 -4.35 -5.88 17.78
N ASN A 224 -3.11 -5.39 17.92
CA ASN A 224 -2.15 -5.89 18.90
C ASN A 224 -1.36 -4.74 19.53
N GLU A 225 -1.01 -4.88 20.80
CA GLU A 225 -0.18 -3.90 21.52
C GLU A 225 1.30 -4.02 21.11
N PRO A 226 2.15 -3.00 21.37
CA PRO A 226 3.56 -3.04 21.02
C PRO A 226 4.28 -4.25 21.59
N CYS A 227 4.84 -5.07 20.73
CA CYS A 227 5.59 -6.26 21.10
C CYS A 227 6.89 -6.37 20.28
N ASN A 228 7.86 -7.09 20.85
CA ASN A 228 9.08 -7.44 20.15
C ASN A 228 8.84 -8.66 19.26
N THR A 229 9.34 -8.61 18.03
CA THR A 229 9.27 -9.73 17.11
C THR A 229 10.50 -10.63 17.22
N PRO A 230 10.40 -11.91 16.83
CA PRO A 230 11.55 -12.81 16.81
C PRO A 230 12.71 -12.35 15.92
N TRP A 231 12.43 -11.52 14.93
CA TRP A 231 13.43 -10.96 13.99
C TRP A 231 13.98 -9.60 14.42
N GLY A 232 13.76 -9.19 15.68
CA GLY A 232 14.43 -8.06 16.30
C GLY A 232 13.81 -6.69 16.05
N SER A 233 12.60 -6.62 15.54
CA SER A 233 11.83 -5.37 15.48
C SER A 233 10.85 -5.26 16.67
N ARG A 234 10.33 -4.05 16.87
CA ARG A 234 9.25 -3.76 17.80
C ARG A 234 8.14 -3.05 17.04
N GLY A 235 6.88 -3.42 17.28
CA GLY A 235 5.77 -2.80 16.56
C GLY A 235 4.41 -3.17 17.12
N TYR A 236 3.38 -2.53 16.59
CA TYR A 236 1.98 -2.77 16.88
C TYR A 236 1.13 -2.63 15.62
N ALA A 237 -0.12 -3.10 15.68
CA ALA A 237 -1.08 -2.88 14.62
C ALA A 237 -2.39 -2.31 15.16
N ALA A 238 -3.04 -1.50 14.32
CA ALA A 238 -4.31 -0.87 14.64
C ALA A 238 -5.18 -0.74 13.38
N ARG A 239 -6.47 -0.52 13.59
CA ARG A 239 -7.37 -0.05 12.55
C ARG A 239 -7.64 1.42 12.74
N ASP A 240 -7.76 2.12 11.62
CA ASP A 240 -8.22 3.51 11.62
C ASP A 240 -9.76 3.61 11.77
N LEU A 241 -10.28 4.81 11.57
CA LEU A 241 -11.71 5.08 11.77
C LEU A 241 -12.63 4.30 10.80
N GLU A 242 -12.16 3.97 9.58
CA GLU A 242 -12.91 3.18 8.61
C GLU A 242 -12.51 1.70 8.55
N GLY A 243 -11.57 1.29 9.42
CA GLY A 243 -11.19 -0.09 9.60
C GLY A 243 -10.03 -0.56 8.73
N PHE A 244 -9.30 0.33 8.04
CA PHE A 244 -8.07 -0.04 7.36
C PHE A 244 -7.03 -0.53 8.37
N ILE A 245 -6.26 -1.55 7.98
CA ILE A 245 -5.21 -2.14 8.82
C ILE A 245 -3.90 -1.36 8.61
N TRP A 246 -3.33 -0.90 9.72
CA TRP A 246 -2.05 -0.23 9.78
C TRP A 246 -1.11 -0.97 10.73
N GLY A 247 0.10 -1.26 10.27
CA GLY A 247 1.21 -1.73 11.09
C GLY A 247 2.23 -0.61 11.29
N PHE A 248 2.69 -0.40 12.51
CA PHE A 248 3.72 0.59 12.84
C PHE A 248 4.86 -0.11 13.58
N SER A 249 6.06 -0.07 13.02
CA SER A 249 7.19 -0.83 13.60
C SER A 249 8.55 -0.22 13.29
N THR A 250 9.57 -0.70 14.01
CA THR A 250 10.98 -0.43 13.70
C THR A 250 11.52 -1.34 12.58
N TYR A 251 10.67 -2.18 11.97
CA TYR A 251 11.09 -3.03 10.87
C TYR A 251 11.28 -2.23 9.60
N ARG A 252 12.41 -2.48 8.92
CA ARG A 252 12.66 -2.04 7.55
C ARG A 252 13.17 -3.24 6.76
N PRO A 253 12.50 -3.62 5.66
CA PRO A 253 13.10 -4.52 4.68
C PRO A 253 14.48 -4.03 4.24
N LYS A 254 15.37 -4.94 3.95
CA LYS A 254 16.72 -4.63 3.46
C LYS A 254 16.83 -5.14 2.04
N CYS A 255 17.09 -4.24 1.11
CA CYS A 255 17.49 -4.59 -0.25
C CYS A 255 18.90 -5.20 -0.29
#